data_d20ea90f3eb273eac1518835c1149927
#
_entry.id   d20ea90f3eb273eac1518835c1149927
#
_cell.length_a   1.000
_cell.length_b   1.000
_cell.length_c   1.000
_cell.angle_alpha   90.00
_cell.angle_beta   90.00
_cell.angle_gamma   90.00
#
_symmetry.space_group_name_H-M   'P 1'
#
loop_
_entity.id
_entity.type
_entity.pdbx_description
1 polymer ?
#
loop_
_entity_poly.entity_id
_entity_poly.type
_entity_poly.pdbx_seq_one_letter_code
_entity_poly.pdbx_strand_id
1 'polypeptide(L)'
;MPAPAATKYSWSDIPLEQLNPTLSRRLVTGKEVMVAHVYLKTGSIVPKHHHVNEQVTYILEGSLRFWLGDRVDSQNEADSLVVAKGEVLVIPSNVPHRAVALEDTLDLDVFAPPRQDWLSGTDDYLRQK
;
A
#
# COMPACT_ATOMS: atom_id res chain seq x y z
N MET A 1 21.46 21.12 -20.97
CA MET A 1 20.63 20.81 -19.79
C MET A 1 21.36 19.78 -18.93
N PRO A 2 21.56 20.05 -17.68
CA PRO A 2 22.11 19.01 -16.80
C PRO A 2 21.11 17.86 -16.66
N ALA A 3 21.61 16.66 -16.44
CA ALA A 3 20.78 15.52 -16.12
C ALA A 3 20.12 15.73 -14.74
N PRO A 4 18.92 15.18 -14.51
CA PRO A 4 18.32 15.19 -13.19
C PRO A 4 19.26 14.58 -12.15
N ALA A 5 19.37 15.23 -11.00
CA ALA A 5 20.22 14.76 -9.92
C ALA A 5 19.57 13.57 -9.18
N ALA A 6 20.38 12.59 -8.80
CA ALA A 6 19.94 11.57 -7.87
C ALA A 6 19.76 12.19 -6.48
N THR A 7 18.70 11.78 -5.79
CA THR A 7 18.35 12.29 -4.47
C THR A 7 18.24 11.15 -3.49
N LYS A 8 18.86 11.31 -2.33
CA LYS A 8 18.80 10.33 -1.24
C LYS A 8 17.80 10.80 -0.20
N TYR A 9 16.97 9.87 0.28
CA TYR A 9 16.05 10.08 1.39
C TYR A 9 16.33 9.06 2.48
N SER A 10 16.08 9.46 3.72
CA SER A 10 16.06 8.54 4.86
C SER A 10 14.61 8.43 5.34
N TRP A 11 14.13 7.21 5.56
CA TRP A 11 12.75 7.02 6.00
C TRP A 11 12.43 7.77 7.29
N SER A 12 13.39 7.88 8.20
CA SER A 12 13.21 8.60 9.46
C SER A 12 12.98 10.09 9.27
N ASP A 13 13.40 10.65 8.13
CA ASP A 13 13.23 12.07 7.82
C ASP A 13 11.94 12.35 7.03
N ILE A 14 11.25 11.32 6.56
CA ILE A 14 9.99 11.47 5.82
C ILE A 14 8.86 11.62 6.82
N PRO A 15 8.02 12.68 6.69
CA PRO A 15 6.90 12.86 7.60
C PRO A 15 5.94 11.67 7.59
N LEU A 16 5.51 11.27 8.80
CA LEU A 16 4.48 10.24 8.94
C LEU A 16 3.11 10.89 8.70
N GLU A 17 2.36 10.33 7.78
CA GLU A 17 0.99 10.75 7.50
C GLU A 17 0.02 9.77 8.16
N GLN A 18 -0.73 10.25 9.14
CA GLN A 18 -1.76 9.45 9.81
C GLN A 18 -3.05 9.56 9.01
N LEU A 19 -3.51 8.43 8.45
CA LEU A 19 -4.69 8.41 7.58
C LEU A 19 -5.98 8.12 8.35
N ASN A 20 -5.88 7.19 9.31
CA ASN A 20 -6.97 6.85 10.24
C ASN A 20 -6.32 6.27 11.50
N PRO A 21 -7.09 5.90 12.54
CA PRO A 21 -6.49 5.46 13.81
C PRO A 21 -5.56 4.25 13.72
N THR A 22 -5.68 3.41 12.67
CA THR A 22 -4.90 2.17 12.56
C THR A 22 -3.98 2.15 11.35
N LEU A 23 -3.97 3.21 10.53
CA LEU A 23 -3.26 3.23 9.26
C LEU A 23 -2.48 4.52 9.10
N SER A 24 -1.19 4.39 8.84
CA SER A 24 -0.31 5.54 8.56
C SER A 24 0.69 5.14 7.48
N ARG A 25 1.36 6.15 6.90
CA ARG A 25 2.33 5.89 5.85
C ARG A 25 3.40 6.97 5.77
N ARG A 26 4.52 6.60 5.17
CA ARG A 26 5.55 7.49 4.65
C ARG A 26 5.75 7.15 3.19
N LEU A 27 5.98 8.14 2.33
CA LEU A 27 6.20 7.88 0.91
C LEU A 27 7.33 8.72 0.35
N VAL A 28 8.00 8.15 -0.63
CA VAL A 28 8.99 8.84 -1.47
C VAL A 28 8.59 8.58 -2.91
N THR A 29 8.53 9.63 -3.71
CA THR A 29 8.17 9.49 -5.12
C THR A 29 9.28 9.96 -6.03
N GLY A 30 9.56 9.14 -7.05
CA GLY A 30 10.26 9.58 -8.23
C GLY A 30 9.25 10.05 -9.28
N LYS A 31 9.73 10.28 -10.48
CA LYS A 31 8.85 10.68 -11.60
C LYS A 31 7.98 9.53 -12.08
N GLU A 32 8.51 8.32 -12.13
CA GLU A 32 7.84 7.17 -12.73
C GLU A 32 7.50 6.05 -11.75
N VAL A 33 8.00 6.14 -10.53
CA VAL A 33 7.77 5.12 -9.49
C VAL A 33 7.71 5.77 -8.12
N MET A 34 6.79 5.24 -7.29
CA MET A 34 6.63 5.66 -5.90
C MET A 34 6.90 4.47 -4.99
N VAL A 35 7.53 4.75 -3.85
CA VAL A 35 7.79 3.76 -2.80
C VAL A 35 7.16 4.27 -1.51
N ALA A 36 6.43 3.42 -0.80
CA ALA A 36 5.79 3.79 0.45
C ALA A 36 6.03 2.74 1.53
N HIS A 37 6.26 3.21 2.75
CA HIS A 37 6.13 2.40 3.96
C HIS A 37 4.74 2.62 4.51
N VAL A 38 3.95 1.56 4.57
CA VAL A 38 2.59 1.58 5.10
C VAL A 38 2.58 0.82 6.42
N TYR A 39 2.10 1.47 7.47
CA TYR A 39 2.05 0.91 8.81
C TYR A 39 0.59 0.61 9.16
N LEU A 40 0.30 -0.67 9.42
CA LEU A 40 -1.05 -1.12 9.73
C LEU A 40 -1.03 -1.79 11.11
N LYS A 41 -1.91 -1.33 11.99
CA LYS A 41 -2.13 -2.03 13.27
C LYS A 41 -3.00 -3.26 13.02
N THR A 42 -2.90 -4.25 13.90
CA THR A 42 -3.74 -5.45 13.85
C THR A 42 -5.20 -5.07 13.67
N GLY A 43 -5.86 -5.70 12.71
CA GLY A 43 -7.27 -5.44 12.39
C GLY A 43 -7.52 -4.27 11.47
N SER A 44 -6.48 -3.53 11.08
CA SER A 44 -6.64 -2.43 10.13
C SER A 44 -7.18 -2.95 8.80
N ILE A 45 -8.15 -2.23 8.24
CA ILE A 45 -8.81 -2.61 7.01
C ILE A 45 -8.44 -1.62 5.91
N VAL A 46 -7.98 -2.16 4.78
CA VAL A 46 -7.86 -1.40 3.54
C VAL A 46 -9.09 -1.76 2.70
N PRO A 47 -10.02 -0.82 2.52
CA PRO A 47 -11.27 -1.10 1.80
C PRO A 47 -11.03 -1.47 0.34
N LYS A 48 -12.00 -2.14 -0.25
CA LYS A 48 -11.98 -2.50 -1.68
C LYS A 48 -11.74 -1.26 -2.53
N HIS A 49 -10.76 -1.36 -3.42
CA HIS A 49 -10.42 -0.30 -4.37
C HIS A 49 -9.65 -0.89 -5.54
N HIS A 50 -9.47 -0.10 -6.57
CA HIS A 50 -8.58 -0.40 -7.68
C HIS A 50 -7.95 0.89 -8.18
N HIS A 51 -6.87 0.77 -8.93
CA HIS A 51 -6.16 1.90 -9.49
C HIS A 51 -5.36 1.48 -10.72
N VAL A 52 -5.08 2.44 -11.58
CA VAL A 52 -4.32 2.20 -12.81
C VAL A 52 -2.88 1.76 -12.52
N ASN A 53 -2.35 2.12 -11.38
CA ASN A 53 -0.98 1.82 -10.98
C ASN A 53 -0.79 0.32 -10.79
N GLU A 54 0.30 -0.23 -11.34
CA GLU A 54 0.77 -1.53 -10.91
C GLU A 54 1.31 -1.40 -9.50
N GLN A 55 1.03 -2.38 -8.65
CA GLN A 55 1.46 -2.39 -7.25
C GLN A 55 2.26 -3.64 -6.95
N VAL A 56 3.42 -3.45 -6.32
CA VAL A 56 4.19 -4.54 -5.74
C VAL A 56 4.22 -4.32 -4.24
N THR A 57 3.70 -5.27 -3.49
CA THR A 57 3.60 -5.25 -2.04
C THR A 57 4.61 -6.22 -1.45
N TYR A 58 5.50 -5.72 -0.61
CA TYR A 58 6.50 -6.53 0.08
C TYR A 58 6.30 -6.38 1.58
N ILE A 59 5.96 -7.45 2.27
CA ILE A 59 5.76 -7.42 3.72
C ILE A 59 7.10 -7.51 4.42
N LEU A 60 7.47 -6.44 5.11
CA LEU A 60 8.73 -6.37 5.87
C LEU A 60 8.56 -6.95 7.27
N GLU A 61 7.41 -6.72 7.90
CA GLU A 61 7.02 -7.28 9.20
C GLU A 61 5.52 -7.50 9.21
N GLY A 62 5.07 -8.58 9.84
CA GLY A 62 3.65 -8.87 9.99
C GLY A 62 3.06 -9.69 8.87
N SER A 63 1.76 -9.54 8.66
CA SER A 63 1.03 -10.25 7.60
C SER A 63 -0.29 -9.56 7.27
N LEU A 64 -0.64 -9.61 5.99
CA LEU A 64 -1.91 -9.09 5.47
C LEU A 64 -2.66 -10.21 4.77
N ARG A 65 -3.99 -10.20 4.92
CA ARG A 65 -4.89 -11.08 4.18
C ARG A 65 -5.55 -10.27 3.09
N PHE A 66 -5.43 -10.74 1.84
CA PHE A 66 -5.96 -10.06 0.65
C PHE A 66 -7.10 -10.84 0.02
N TRP A 67 -8.11 -10.12 -0.47
CA TRP A 67 -9.08 -10.63 -1.43
C TRP A 67 -8.88 -9.86 -2.73
N LEU A 68 -8.74 -10.57 -3.84
CA LEU A 68 -8.23 -10.01 -5.11
C LEU A 68 -9.13 -10.41 -6.28
N GLY A 69 -9.27 -9.50 -7.24
CA GLY A 69 -9.92 -9.78 -8.53
C GLY A 69 -11.34 -10.26 -8.38
N ASP A 70 -11.66 -11.39 -9.00
CA ASP A 70 -13.01 -11.96 -8.99
C ASP A 70 -13.48 -12.38 -7.59
N ARG A 71 -12.56 -12.48 -6.63
CA ARG A 71 -12.87 -12.89 -5.26
C ARG A 71 -12.88 -11.73 -4.28
N VAL A 72 -12.78 -10.49 -4.79
CA VAL A 72 -12.65 -9.31 -3.93
C VAL A 72 -13.86 -9.12 -3.00
N ASP A 73 -15.04 -9.56 -3.41
CA ASP A 73 -16.27 -9.44 -2.63
C ASP A 73 -16.59 -10.70 -1.79
N SER A 74 -15.77 -11.73 -1.87
CA SER A 74 -15.98 -12.94 -1.08
C SER A 74 -15.83 -12.66 0.41
N GLN A 75 -16.67 -13.29 1.22
CA GLN A 75 -16.56 -13.25 2.68
C GLN A 75 -15.89 -14.49 3.23
N ASN A 76 -15.46 -15.40 2.36
CA ASN A 76 -14.83 -16.65 2.74
C ASN A 76 -13.32 -16.51 2.77
N GLU A 77 -12.68 -16.80 3.90
CA GLU A 77 -11.23 -16.76 4.01
C GLU A 77 -10.53 -17.74 3.05
N ALA A 78 -11.21 -18.81 2.64
CA ALA A 78 -10.67 -19.74 1.66
C ALA A 78 -10.43 -19.10 0.28
N ASP A 79 -11.11 -17.98 0.00
CA ASP A 79 -10.95 -17.22 -1.25
C ASP A 79 -9.88 -16.12 -1.12
N SER A 80 -9.21 -16.04 0.01
CA SER A 80 -8.20 -15.03 0.28
C SER A 80 -6.80 -15.58 0.16
N LEU A 81 -5.83 -14.66 0.17
CA LEU A 81 -4.40 -14.95 0.10
C LEU A 81 -3.71 -14.20 1.24
N VAL A 82 -2.92 -14.91 2.04
CA VAL A 82 -2.11 -14.28 3.09
C VAL A 82 -0.72 -14.02 2.53
N VAL A 83 -0.25 -12.78 2.71
CA VAL A 83 1.11 -12.37 2.39
C VAL A 83 1.78 -12.03 3.71
N ALA A 84 2.84 -12.76 4.04
CA ALA A 84 3.53 -12.65 5.32
C ALA A 84 4.94 -12.09 5.14
N LYS A 85 5.62 -11.85 6.25
CA LYS A 85 7.00 -11.33 6.26
C LYS A 85 7.88 -12.06 5.25
N GLY A 86 8.55 -11.30 4.41
CA GLY A 86 9.47 -11.82 3.40
C GLY A 86 8.78 -12.24 2.10
N GLU A 87 7.46 -12.08 2.01
CA GLU A 87 6.70 -12.44 0.81
C GLU A 87 6.30 -11.21 0.02
N VAL A 88 6.10 -11.40 -1.27
CA VAL A 88 5.80 -10.32 -2.22
C VAL A 88 4.55 -10.67 -3.01
N LEU A 89 3.65 -9.69 -3.15
CA LEU A 89 2.45 -9.80 -3.96
C LEU A 89 2.50 -8.77 -5.09
N VAL A 90 2.27 -9.20 -6.32
CA VAL A 90 2.13 -8.28 -7.46
C VAL A 90 0.65 -8.14 -7.79
N ILE A 91 0.16 -6.91 -7.77
CA ILE A 91 -1.23 -6.59 -8.12
C ILE A 91 -1.21 -5.82 -9.44
N PRO A 92 -1.69 -6.44 -10.53
CA PRO A 92 -1.72 -5.76 -11.83
C PRO A 92 -2.63 -4.54 -11.85
N SER A 93 -2.41 -3.66 -12.84
CA SER A 93 -3.24 -2.48 -13.06
C SER A 93 -4.74 -2.83 -13.03
N ASN A 94 -5.51 -2.05 -12.30
CA ASN A 94 -6.98 -2.12 -12.20
C ASN A 94 -7.57 -3.41 -11.61
N VAL A 95 -6.76 -4.27 -11.02
CA VAL A 95 -7.27 -5.44 -10.29
C VAL A 95 -7.81 -4.96 -8.94
N PRO A 96 -9.11 -5.14 -8.68
CA PRO A 96 -9.67 -4.72 -7.40
C PRO A 96 -9.12 -5.57 -6.26
N HIS A 97 -8.89 -4.93 -5.13
CA HIS A 97 -8.32 -5.60 -3.96
C HIS A 97 -8.76 -4.92 -2.66
N ARG A 98 -8.74 -5.70 -1.60
CA ARG A 98 -8.93 -5.25 -0.22
C ARG A 98 -8.07 -6.11 0.68
N ALA A 99 -7.77 -5.59 1.87
CA ALA A 99 -6.90 -6.31 2.80
C ALA A 99 -7.29 -6.05 4.25
N VAL A 100 -6.88 -6.97 5.12
CA VAL A 100 -6.95 -6.79 6.57
C VAL A 100 -5.62 -7.20 7.18
N ALA A 101 -5.14 -6.43 8.14
CA ALA A 101 -3.92 -6.76 8.87
C ALA A 101 -4.21 -7.81 9.92
N LEU A 102 -3.53 -8.95 9.81
CA LEU A 102 -3.67 -10.05 10.77
C LEU A 102 -2.86 -9.80 12.04
N GLU A 103 -1.86 -8.96 11.95
CA GLU A 103 -0.99 -8.51 13.03
C GLU A 103 -0.47 -7.13 12.67
N ASP A 104 0.26 -6.48 13.59
CA ASP A 104 0.90 -5.21 13.27
C ASP A 104 1.86 -5.42 12.10
N THR A 105 1.71 -4.62 11.05
CA THR A 105 2.38 -4.87 9.78
C THR A 105 3.10 -3.63 9.28
N LEU A 106 4.31 -3.85 8.77
CA LEU A 106 5.03 -2.89 7.95
C LEU A 106 5.08 -3.43 6.53
N ASP A 107 4.41 -2.73 5.64
CA ASP A 107 4.27 -3.07 4.23
C ASP A 107 5.06 -2.06 3.39
N LEU A 108 5.90 -2.55 2.50
CA LEU A 108 6.57 -1.73 1.49
C LEU A 108 5.79 -1.87 0.18
N ASP A 109 5.17 -0.78 -0.24
CA ASP A 109 4.44 -0.74 -1.51
C ASP A 109 5.23 0.03 -2.55
N VAL A 110 5.32 -0.53 -3.75
CA VAL A 110 5.89 0.13 -4.93
C VAL A 110 4.77 0.30 -5.94
N PHE A 111 4.60 1.53 -6.43
CA PHE A 111 3.58 1.87 -7.44
C PHE A 111 4.24 2.46 -8.67
N ALA A 112 3.79 2.03 -9.84
CA ALA A 112 4.19 2.61 -11.11
C ALA A 112 2.95 2.74 -12.02
N PRO A 113 2.62 3.96 -12.47
CA PRO A 113 3.20 5.26 -12.08
C PRO A 113 2.89 5.65 -10.64
N PRO A 114 3.42 6.76 -10.14
CA PRO A 114 3.11 7.24 -8.79
C PRO A 114 1.61 7.46 -8.58
N ARG A 115 1.15 7.18 -7.35
CA ARG A 115 -0.24 7.33 -6.94
C ARG A 115 -0.60 8.81 -6.81
N GLN A 116 -1.29 9.36 -7.83
CA GLN A 116 -1.68 10.77 -7.82
C GLN A 116 -2.68 11.09 -6.71
N ASP A 117 -3.56 10.16 -6.39
CA ASP A 117 -4.51 10.32 -5.29
C ASP A 117 -3.80 10.41 -3.91
N TRP A 118 -2.69 9.72 -3.75
CA TRP A 118 -1.88 9.82 -2.53
C TRP A 118 -1.14 11.16 -2.47
N LEU A 119 -0.61 11.61 -3.60
CA LEU A 119 0.14 12.87 -3.66
C LEU A 119 -0.77 14.09 -3.47
N SER A 120 -2.02 14.01 -3.94
CA SER A 120 -2.99 15.10 -3.84
C SER A 120 -3.88 15.02 -2.60
N GLY A 121 -3.78 13.93 -1.82
CA GLY A 121 -4.61 13.74 -0.64
C GLY A 121 -6.08 13.48 -0.94
N THR A 122 -6.38 12.90 -2.12
CA THR A 122 -7.74 12.57 -2.54
C THR A 122 -8.08 11.09 -2.37
N ASP A 123 -7.30 10.36 -1.60
CA ASP A 123 -7.49 8.94 -1.30
C ASP A 123 -8.45 8.75 -0.11
N ASP A 124 -9.67 9.21 -0.27
CA ASP A 124 -10.68 9.25 0.80
C ASP A 124 -10.99 7.86 1.38
N TYR A 125 -10.87 6.81 0.56
CA TYR A 125 -11.15 5.44 1.02
C TYR A 125 -10.22 4.96 2.14
N LEU A 126 -9.05 5.58 2.30
CA LEU A 126 -8.11 5.27 3.38
C LEU A 126 -8.29 6.21 4.58
N ARG A 127 -8.97 7.33 4.40
CA ARG A 127 -9.09 8.36 5.43
C ARG A 127 -10.37 8.17 6.19
N GLN A 128 -10.27 8.08 7.49
CA GLN A 128 -11.43 7.99 8.36
C GLN A 128 -11.81 9.38 8.83
N LYS A 129 -13.08 9.69 8.66
CA LYS A 129 -13.65 10.94 9.12
C LYS A 129 -14.16 10.82 10.55
#